data_a1b1540b9259c21b58a4bbe8004b4bf7
#
_entry.id   a1b1540b9259c21b58a4bbe8004b4bf7
#
_cell.length_a   1.000
_cell.length_b   1.000
_cell.length_c   1.000
_cell.angle_alpha   90.00
_cell.angle_beta   90.00
_cell.angle_gamma   90.00
#
_symmetry.space_group_name_H-M   'P 1'
#
loop_
_entity.id
_entity.type
_entity.pdbx_description
1 polymer ?
#
loop_
_entity_poly.entity_id
_entity_poly.type
_entity_poly.pdbx_seq_one_letter_code
_entity_poly.pdbx_strand_id
1 'polypeptide(L)'
;MLDVVPEYRLMERVKRRTLLGIRFWDPALDAQIADGLRVTLTPVENTRRTITAYRTRSGIYAFDNIPGLHVLETAWDDDSIGSPPPTHSYVLDIEDASGRFSGVAQVVYLPLPYPGLFLIDSDPGSPNDSTKGFSLYSSITRTPPAQYACVCGDLVDAHSGMPAADALLRVRTDDGSSWYGLSDREGRFSVLMPYPYLHVAYGSSPPLSDGLRLFQRTWNITLSVQYSPASLDPVPGSDKPSYISILNQGQALIYPQLPGSPAGGFDELITQLNYGRDLVVSTDGVSELHVSPIGSPT
;
A
#
# COMPACT_ATOMS: atom_id res chain seq x y z
N MET A 1 59.02 -8.66 33.38
CA MET A 1 57.87 -7.76 33.29
C MET A 1 56.74 -8.63 32.72
N LEU A 2 55.83 -9.08 33.59
CA LEU A 2 54.73 -9.96 33.17
C LEU A 2 53.62 -9.03 32.64
N ASP A 3 53.34 -9.12 31.33
CA ASP A 3 52.16 -8.44 30.73
C ASP A 3 50.90 -9.10 31.31
N VAL A 4 50.27 -8.38 32.23
CA VAL A 4 48.96 -8.73 32.73
C VAL A 4 47.93 -8.33 31.66
N VAL A 5 47.54 -9.29 30.82
CA VAL A 5 46.43 -9.11 29.90
C VAL A 5 45.18 -8.96 30.75
N PRO A 6 44.46 -7.82 30.70
CA PRO A 6 43.25 -7.67 31.47
C PRO A 6 42.17 -8.65 30.98
N GLU A 7 41.81 -9.57 31.87
CA GLU A 7 40.75 -10.53 31.62
C GLU A 7 39.40 -9.80 31.68
N TYR A 8 38.86 -9.43 30.52
CA TYR A 8 37.53 -8.82 30.43
C TYR A 8 36.47 -9.86 30.78
N ARG A 9 35.91 -9.75 31.96
CA ARG A 9 34.81 -10.58 32.41
C ARG A 9 33.51 -9.94 31.95
N LEU A 10 32.72 -10.64 31.14
CA LEU A 10 31.38 -10.21 30.74
C LEU A 10 30.51 -10.17 32.01
N MET A 11 30.16 -8.98 32.49
CA MET A 11 29.45 -8.78 33.76
C MET A 11 27.95 -9.02 33.59
N GLU A 12 27.37 -8.59 32.43
CA GLU A 12 25.95 -8.72 32.16
C GLU A 12 25.71 -8.75 30.65
N ARG A 13 24.76 -9.56 30.21
CA ARG A 13 24.29 -9.60 28.84
C ARG A 13 22.77 -9.56 28.83
N VAL A 14 22.20 -8.45 28.35
CA VAL A 14 20.76 -8.32 28.12
C VAL A 14 20.48 -8.66 26.67
N LYS A 15 19.64 -9.66 26.42
CA LYS A 15 19.10 -9.97 25.12
C LYS A 15 17.63 -9.57 25.09
N ARG A 16 17.21 -8.90 24.02
CA ARG A 16 15.80 -8.61 23.78
C ARG A 16 15.40 -9.22 22.44
N ARG A 17 14.19 -9.72 22.37
CA ARG A 17 13.57 -10.25 21.15
C ARG A 17 12.58 -9.22 20.64
N THR A 18 12.72 -8.85 19.39
CA THR A 18 11.72 -8.03 18.71
C THR A 18 10.53 -8.90 18.32
N LEU A 19 9.35 -8.58 18.80
CA LEU A 19 8.12 -9.35 18.54
C LEU A 19 7.39 -8.91 17.30
N LEU A 20 7.67 -7.70 16.79
CA LEU A 20 7.08 -7.17 15.58
C LEU A 20 8.12 -6.37 14.79
N GLY A 21 8.35 -6.78 13.56
CA GLY A 21 9.11 -6.05 12.56
C GLY A 21 8.32 -5.97 11.27
N ILE A 22 8.34 -4.81 10.59
CA ILE A 22 7.59 -4.58 9.37
C ILE A 22 8.52 -4.03 8.31
N ARG A 23 8.51 -4.66 7.13
CA ARG A 23 9.15 -4.14 5.93
C ARG A 23 8.07 -3.47 5.09
N PHE A 24 8.28 -2.22 4.73
CA PHE A 24 7.40 -1.51 3.82
C PHE A 24 7.93 -1.54 2.39
N TRP A 25 7.03 -1.60 1.44
CA TRP A 25 7.34 -1.72 0.02
C TRP A 25 6.61 -0.66 -0.79
N ASP A 26 7.31 -0.08 -1.74
CA ASP A 26 6.77 0.82 -2.75
C ASP A 26 6.54 0.02 -4.04
N PRO A 27 5.30 -0.38 -4.36
CA PRO A 27 5.03 -1.18 -5.56
C PRO A 27 5.25 -0.38 -6.85
N ALA A 28 5.16 0.95 -6.83
CA ALA A 28 5.39 1.77 -8.01
C ALA A 28 6.85 1.77 -8.44
N LEU A 29 7.78 1.82 -7.48
CA LEU A 29 9.22 1.82 -7.74
C LEU A 29 9.86 0.43 -7.60
N ASP A 30 9.09 -0.58 -7.20
CA ASP A 30 9.56 -1.91 -6.83
C ASP A 30 10.73 -1.87 -5.84
N ALA A 31 10.59 -1.08 -4.79
CA ALA A 31 11.66 -0.79 -3.85
C ALA A 31 11.18 -0.76 -2.39
N GLN A 32 12.10 -1.10 -1.47
CA GLN A 32 11.84 -0.99 -0.04
C GLN A 32 11.75 0.48 0.39
N ILE A 33 10.71 0.81 1.17
CA ILE A 33 10.57 2.11 1.83
C ILE A 33 11.38 2.07 3.13
N ALA A 34 12.59 2.61 3.07
CA ALA A 34 13.52 2.53 4.18
C ALA A 34 13.43 3.71 5.16
N ASP A 35 12.72 4.81 4.82
CA ASP A 35 12.71 6.03 5.64
C ASP A 35 11.41 6.84 5.48
N GLY A 36 11.27 7.87 6.35
CA GLY A 36 10.21 8.86 6.26
C GLY A 36 8.86 8.45 6.84
N LEU A 37 8.67 7.18 7.20
CA LEU A 37 7.43 6.72 7.78
C LEU A 37 7.41 6.93 9.30
N ARG A 38 6.27 7.38 9.79
CA ARG A 38 5.89 7.30 11.20
C ARG A 38 4.98 6.08 11.37
N VAL A 39 5.49 5.10 12.11
CA VAL A 39 4.77 3.84 12.35
C VAL A 39 4.51 3.73 13.84
N THR A 40 3.26 3.66 14.23
CA THR A 40 2.85 3.59 15.64
C THR A 40 2.04 2.34 15.92
N LEU A 41 2.15 1.84 17.15
CA LEU A 41 1.43 0.68 17.64
C LEU A 41 0.71 1.07 18.94
N THR A 42 -0.60 0.91 18.95
CA THR A 42 -1.45 1.30 20.08
C THR A 42 -2.29 0.12 20.52
N PRO A 43 -2.24 -0.34 21.80
CA PRO A 43 -3.13 -1.37 22.29
C PRO A 43 -4.60 -0.97 22.16
N VAL A 44 -5.44 -1.84 21.63
CA VAL A 44 -6.89 -1.57 21.48
C VAL A 44 -7.55 -1.30 22.83
N GLU A 45 -7.15 -2.02 23.87
CA GLU A 45 -7.71 -1.88 25.22
C GLU A 45 -7.23 -0.62 25.95
N ASN A 46 -6.09 -0.04 25.54
CA ASN A 46 -5.49 1.12 26.19
C ASN A 46 -4.84 2.09 25.20
N THR A 47 -5.65 2.93 24.60
CA THR A 47 -5.24 3.90 23.58
C THR A 47 -4.23 4.97 24.05
N ARG A 48 -3.96 5.06 25.37
CA ARG A 48 -2.98 6.01 25.93
C ARG A 48 -1.53 5.51 25.85
N ARG A 49 -1.31 4.25 25.51
CA ARG A 49 0.02 3.61 25.47
C ARG A 49 0.49 3.37 24.04
N THR A 50 0.52 4.42 23.25
CA THR A 50 1.07 4.37 21.89
C THR A 50 2.60 4.30 21.94
N ILE A 51 3.19 3.39 21.19
CA ILE A 51 4.63 3.31 20.95
C ILE A 51 4.93 3.56 19.49
N THR A 52 6.13 4.07 19.21
CA THR A 52 6.59 4.34 17.84
C THR A 52 7.69 3.36 17.46
N ALA A 53 7.62 2.83 16.25
CA ALA A 53 8.66 1.96 15.72
C ALA A 53 9.99 2.70 15.57
N TYR A 54 11.08 2.00 15.82
CA TYR A 54 12.40 2.44 15.41
C TYR A 54 12.80 1.76 14.09
N ARG A 55 13.58 2.46 13.29
CA ARG A 55 14.10 1.93 12.03
C ARG A 55 15.42 1.20 12.26
N THR A 56 15.50 -0.04 11.82
CA THR A 56 16.77 -0.81 11.78
C THR A 56 17.66 -0.34 10.63
N ARG A 57 18.93 -0.78 10.64
CA ARG A 57 19.87 -0.51 9.54
C ARG A 57 19.44 -1.12 8.20
N SER A 58 18.67 -2.21 8.23
CA SER A 58 18.10 -2.85 7.05
C SER A 58 16.79 -2.23 6.57
N GLY A 59 16.36 -1.09 7.15
CA GLY A 59 15.13 -0.40 6.78
C GLY A 59 13.87 -1.06 7.27
N ILE A 60 13.95 -2.00 8.22
CA ILE A 60 12.80 -2.61 8.88
C ILE A 60 12.36 -1.71 10.03
N TYR A 61 11.05 -1.49 10.15
CA TYR A 61 10.43 -0.79 11.27
C TYR A 61 10.10 -1.80 12.35
N ALA A 62 10.73 -1.67 13.51
CA ALA A 62 10.65 -2.64 14.59
C ALA A 62 10.15 -1.98 15.87
N PHE A 63 9.49 -2.77 16.71
CA PHE A 63 8.96 -2.33 17.99
C PHE A 63 9.65 -3.07 19.13
N ASP A 64 9.98 -2.34 20.17
CA ASP A 64 10.39 -2.87 21.46
C ASP A 64 9.53 -2.25 22.58
N ASN A 65 9.57 -2.86 23.75
CA ASN A 65 8.75 -2.49 24.91
C ASN A 65 7.23 -2.46 24.58
N ILE A 66 6.76 -3.46 23.81
CA ILE A 66 5.34 -3.55 23.45
C ILE A 66 4.50 -3.71 24.72
N PRO A 67 3.55 -2.80 24.99
CA PRO A 67 2.73 -2.87 26.20
C PRO A 67 1.99 -4.20 26.33
N GLY A 68 2.16 -4.89 27.46
CA GLY A 68 1.58 -6.20 27.70
C GLY A 68 2.45 -7.39 27.27
N LEU A 69 3.53 -7.20 26.52
CA LEU A 69 4.35 -8.27 25.97
C LEU A 69 5.81 -8.30 26.48
N HIS A 70 6.17 -7.50 27.48
CA HIS A 70 7.54 -7.44 28.01
C HIS A 70 8.15 -8.77 28.41
N VAL A 71 7.35 -9.68 28.96
CA VAL A 71 7.82 -11.00 29.37
C VAL A 71 8.32 -11.80 28.16
N LEU A 72 7.64 -11.68 27.02
CA LEU A 72 8.02 -12.37 25.78
C LEU A 72 9.25 -11.77 25.12
N GLU A 73 9.48 -10.47 25.30
CA GLU A 73 10.67 -9.78 24.77
C GLU A 73 11.95 -10.19 25.52
N THR A 74 11.83 -10.59 26.78
CA THR A 74 12.95 -10.95 27.65
C THR A 74 13.10 -12.45 27.90
N ALA A 75 12.09 -13.27 27.53
CA ALA A 75 12.15 -14.72 27.69
C ALA A 75 13.25 -15.34 26.81
N TRP A 76 14.05 -16.21 27.43
CA TRP A 76 15.27 -16.75 26.83
C TRP A 76 15.11 -18.11 26.17
N ASP A 77 14.20 -18.95 26.67
CA ASP A 77 14.04 -20.32 26.23
C ASP A 77 12.61 -20.57 25.75
N ASP A 78 12.48 -21.03 24.52
CA ASP A 78 11.20 -21.48 23.94
C ASP A 78 10.58 -22.64 24.73
N ASP A 79 11.41 -23.37 25.50
CA ASP A 79 10.99 -24.55 26.28
C ASP A 79 10.25 -24.22 27.58
N SER A 80 10.29 -22.97 28.04
CA SER A 80 9.65 -22.55 29.30
C SER A 80 8.20 -22.07 29.16
N ILE A 81 7.73 -21.87 27.93
CA ILE A 81 6.35 -21.43 27.67
C ILE A 81 5.49 -22.64 27.44
N GLY A 82 5.01 -23.22 28.55
CA GLY A 82 4.16 -24.43 28.53
C GLY A 82 2.78 -24.25 27.86
N SER A 83 2.41 -23.04 27.48
CA SER A 83 1.19 -22.71 26.73
C SER A 83 1.46 -21.54 25.85
N PRO A 84 0.85 -21.47 24.63
CA PRO A 84 0.99 -20.29 23.80
C PRO A 84 0.54 -19.04 24.56
N PRO A 85 1.31 -17.94 24.49
CA PRO A 85 0.95 -16.71 25.21
C PRO A 85 -0.38 -16.16 24.71
N PRO A 86 -1.13 -15.45 25.56
CA PRO A 86 -2.37 -14.82 25.14
C PRO A 86 -2.10 -13.81 24.02
N THR A 87 -2.96 -13.78 23.04
CA THR A 87 -2.90 -12.84 21.91
C THR A 87 -3.59 -11.54 22.31
N HIS A 88 -2.91 -10.42 22.08
CA HIS A 88 -3.42 -9.07 22.28
C HIS A 88 -3.59 -8.36 20.96
N SER A 89 -4.61 -7.51 20.85
CA SER A 89 -4.90 -6.72 19.66
C SER A 89 -4.30 -5.31 19.77
N TYR A 90 -3.68 -4.86 18.68
CA TYR A 90 -3.07 -3.55 18.57
C TYR A 90 -3.50 -2.88 17.26
N VAL A 91 -3.60 -1.58 17.28
CA VAL A 91 -3.74 -0.77 16.08
C VAL A 91 -2.34 -0.36 15.61
N LEU A 92 -1.99 -0.80 14.42
CA LEU A 92 -0.83 -0.35 13.68
C LEU A 92 -1.28 0.82 12.78
N ASP A 93 -0.74 2.01 12.99
CA ASP A 93 -1.01 3.19 12.19
C ASP A 93 0.27 3.63 11.48
N ILE A 94 0.17 3.86 10.17
CA ILE A 94 1.29 4.18 9.29
C ILE A 94 0.99 5.49 8.59
N GLU A 95 1.90 6.44 8.72
CA GLU A 95 1.85 7.75 8.09
C GLU A 95 3.19 8.08 7.44
N ASP A 96 3.16 8.74 6.30
CA ASP A 96 4.35 9.33 5.69
C ASP A 96 4.34 10.85 5.91
N ALA A 97 5.25 11.33 6.76
CA ALA A 97 5.37 12.76 7.07
C ALA A 97 5.71 13.62 5.84
N SER A 98 6.29 13.01 4.80
CA SER A 98 6.61 13.70 3.54
C SER A 98 5.47 13.65 2.51
N GLY A 99 4.38 12.94 2.81
CA GLY A 99 3.21 12.86 1.95
C GLY A 99 3.40 12.05 0.66
N ARG A 100 4.43 11.19 0.57
CA ARG A 100 4.65 10.33 -0.62
C ARG A 100 3.62 9.21 -0.73
N PHE A 101 3.17 8.71 0.41
CA PHE A 101 2.28 7.55 0.50
C PHE A 101 1.01 7.88 1.27
N SER A 102 -0.08 7.24 0.86
CA SER A 102 -1.34 7.30 1.59
C SER A 102 -1.20 6.65 2.96
N GLY A 103 -1.69 7.33 4.00
CA GLY A 103 -1.68 6.78 5.35
C GLY A 103 -2.69 5.64 5.49
N VAL A 104 -2.30 4.58 6.21
CA VAL A 104 -3.14 3.38 6.40
C VAL A 104 -3.12 2.91 7.85
N ALA A 105 -4.16 2.20 8.26
CA ALA A 105 -4.25 1.60 9.59
C ALA A 105 -4.65 0.12 9.50
N GLN A 106 -4.18 -0.69 10.46
CA GLN A 106 -4.47 -2.11 10.51
C GLN A 106 -4.51 -2.63 11.94
N VAL A 107 -5.48 -3.48 12.26
CA VAL A 107 -5.45 -4.24 13.51
C VAL A 107 -4.51 -5.42 13.37
N VAL A 108 -3.55 -5.55 14.29
CA VAL A 108 -2.59 -6.65 14.35
C VAL A 108 -2.71 -7.39 15.67
N TYR A 109 -2.48 -8.69 15.63
CA TYR A 109 -2.56 -9.57 16.79
C TYR A 109 -1.16 -10.06 17.16
N LEU A 110 -0.72 -9.79 18.38
CA LEU A 110 0.61 -10.13 18.87
C LEU A 110 0.53 -11.00 20.12
N PRO A 111 1.51 -11.93 20.31
CA PRO A 111 2.63 -12.18 19.41
C PRO A 111 2.20 -12.82 18.10
N LEU A 112 3.01 -12.62 17.06
CA LEU A 112 2.79 -13.32 15.78
C LEU A 112 2.94 -14.83 15.97
N PRO A 113 2.15 -15.66 15.27
CA PRO A 113 2.23 -17.12 15.38
C PRO A 113 3.53 -17.71 14.81
N TYR A 114 4.36 -16.87 14.17
CA TYR A 114 5.63 -17.25 13.56
C TYR A 114 6.70 -16.19 13.86
N PRO A 115 7.98 -16.56 13.96
CA PRO A 115 9.07 -15.60 14.00
C PRO A 115 9.27 -14.99 12.62
N GLY A 116 9.36 -13.66 12.54
CA GLY A 116 9.62 -12.99 11.27
C GLY A 116 9.04 -11.59 11.15
N LEU A 117 8.85 -11.18 9.90
CA LEU A 117 8.26 -9.90 9.56
C LEU A 117 6.74 -10.02 9.48
N PHE A 118 6.05 -8.96 9.90
CA PHE A 118 4.66 -8.78 9.59
C PHE A 118 4.54 -8.39 8.11
N LEU A 119 3.89 -9.24 7.32
CA LEU A 119 3.67 -9.06 5.90
C LEU A 119 2.17 -9.15 5.64
N ILE A 120 1.65 -8.22 4.84
CA ILE A 120 0.32 -8.30 4.27
C ILE A 120 0.51 -8.62 2.79
N ASP A 121 -0.19 -9.63 2.31
CA ASP A 121 -0.31 -9.88 0.89
C ASP A 121 -1.20 -8.78 0.30
N SER A 122 -0.59 -7.86 -0.41
CA SER A 122 -1.23 -6.64 -0.89
C SER A 122 -1.67 -6.71 -2.34
N ASP A 123 -1.45 -7.85 -3.00
CA ASP A 123 -1.90 -8.04 -4.37
C ASP A 123 -3.03 -9.07 -4.44
N PRO A 124 -4.30 -8.64 -4.53
CA PRO A 124 -5.45 -9.56 -4.62
C PRO A 124 -5.45 -10.45 -5.87
N GLY A 125 -4.50 -10.29 -6.75
CA GLY A 125 -4.36 -11.08 -7.97
C GLY A 125 -2.99 -11.72 -8.16
N SER A 126 -2.02 -11.46 -7.28
CA SER A 126 -0.68 -12.05 -7.38
C SER A 126 -0.53 -13.24 -6.45
N PRO A 127 -0.24 -14.43 -6.97
CA PRO A 127 0.14 -15.53 -6.10
C PRO A 127 1.52 -15.23 -5.49
N ASN A 128 1.54 -14.81 -4.22
CA ASN A 128 2.70 -14.88 -3.35
C ASN A 128 3.90 -13.96 -3.62
N ASP A 129 3.73 -12.64 -3.61
CA ASP A 129 4.87 -11.78 -3.35
C ASP A 129 4.95 -11.35 -1.85
N SER A 130 4.58 -12.26 -0.96
CA SER A 130 4.74 -12.15 0.49
C SER A 130 6.19 -11.87 0.93
N THR A 131 7.15 -11.96 -0.01
CA THR A 131 8.56 -11.67 0.23
C THR A 131 8.91 -10.18 0.21
N LYS A 132 8.11 -9.34 -0.46
CA LYS A 132 8.41 -7.90 -0.61
C LYS A 132 8.11 -7.12 0.66
N GLY A 133 6.95 -7.26 1.25
CA GLY A 133 6.59 -6.56 2.48
C GLY A 133 5.19 -5.93 2.44
N PHE A 134 4.93 -5.03 3.38
CA PHE A 134 3.69 -4.27 3.47
C PHE A 134 3.70 -3.15 2.43
N SER A 135 2.87 -3.25 1.39
CA SER A 135 2.81 -2.26 0.31
C SER A 135 2.14 -0.96 0.75
N LEU A 136 2.73 0.17 0.36
CA LEU A 136 2.12 1.49 0.52
C LEU A 136 1.95 2.12 -0.86
N TYR A 137 0.76 2.65 -1.12
CA TYR A 137 0.41 3.25 -2.40
C TYR A 137 0.67 4.75 -2.40
N SER A 138 0.96 5.28 -3.59
CA SER A 138 1.27 6.69 -3.79
C SER A 138 0.12 7.59 -3.38
N SER A 139 0.42 8.66 -2.66
CA SER A 139 -0.54 9.73 -2.41
C SER A 139 -0.64 10.67 -3.61
N ILE A 140 -1.69 11.46 -3.68
CA ILE A 140 -1.88 12.48 -4.72
C ILE A 140 -0.79 13.56 -4.73
N THR A 141 -0.11 13.78 -3.61
CA THR A 141 0.95 14.78 -3.47
C THR A 141 2.33 14.27 -3.87
N ARG A 142 2.44 12.98 -4.20
CA ARG A 142 3.72 12.38 -4.59
C ARG A 142 4.13 12.84 -5.99
N THR A 143 5.29 13.46 -6.11
CA THR A 143 5.86 13.82 -7.40
C THR A 143 6.34 12.57 -8.15
N PRO A 144 5.85 12.32 -9.38
CA PRO A 144 6.31 11.20 -10.19
C PRO A 144 7.80 11.34 -10.56
N PRO A 145 8.59 10.26 -10.53
CA PRO A 145 9.92 10.25 -11.14
C PRO A 145 9.83 10.50 -12.65
N ALA A 146 10.88 11.09 -13.25
CA ALA A 146 10.89 11.53 -14.66
C ALA A 146 10.56 10.44 -15.70
N GLN A 147 10.69 9.16 -15.36
CA GLN A 147 10.41 8.02 -16.24
C GLN A 147 9.09 7.31 -15.91
N TYR A 148 8.24 7.95 -15.11
CA TYR A 148 6.97 7.39 -14.69
C TYR A 148 5.80 8.16 -15.28
N ALA A 149 4.77 7.42 -15.58
CA ALA A 149 3.45 7.95 -15.87
C ALA A 149 2.66 8.10 -14.58
N CYS A 150 1.78 9.09 -14.55
CA CYS A 150 0.79 9.28 -13.51
C CYS A 150 -0.61 9.12 -14.10
N VAL A 151 -1.41 8.23 -13.51
CA VAL A 151 -2.85 8.13 -13.78
C VAL A 151 -3.54 8.66 -12.53
N CYS A 152 -4.30 9.74 -12.66
CA CYS A 152 -4.90 10.43 -11.51
C CYS A 152 -6.31 10.91 -11.83
N GLY A 153 -7.03 11.33 -10.79
CA GLY A 153 -8.39 11.85 -10.89
C GLY A 153 -9.07 11.91 -9.53
N ASP A 154 -10.33 12.30 -9.57
CA ASP A 154 -11.22 12.37 -8.42
C ASP A 154 -12.34 11.34 -8.60
N LEU A 155 -12.55 10.45 -7.62
CA LEU A 155 -13.61 9.45 -7.63
C LEU A 155 -14.82 9.95 -6.86
N VAL A 156 -15.99 9.77 -7.45
CA VAL A 156 -17.28 10.08 -6.82
C VAL A 156 -18.19 8.86 -6.89
N ASP A 157 -18.81 8.52 -5.79
CA ASP A 157 -19.85 7.50 -5.75
C ASP A 157 -21.09 8.00 -6.52
N ALA A 158 -21.39 7.35 -7.62
CA ALA A 158 -22.49 7.73 -8.52
C ALA A 158 -23.88 7.71 -7.85
N HIS A 159 -24.03 6.94 -6.76
CA HIS A 159 -25.29 6.81 -6.05
C HIS A 159 -25.47 7.91 -5.00
N SER A 160 -24.45 8.13 -4.17
CA SER A 160 -24.51 9.10 -3.08
C SER A 160 -24.08 10.51 -3.49
N GLY A 161 -23.32 10.66 -4.57
CA GLY A 161 -22.66 11.91 -4.97
C GLY A 161 -21.52 12.32 -4.03
N MET A 162 -21.12 11.47 -3.11
CA MET A 162 -20.02 11.72 -2.18
C MET A 162 -18.68 11.22 -2.75
N PRO A 163 -17.54 11.77 -2.29
CA PRO A 163 -16.24 11.23 -2.65
C PRO A 163 -16.13 9.73 -2.37
N ALA A 164 -15.67 8.95 -3.34
CA ALA A 164 -15.43 7.52 -3.16
C ALA A 164 -14.07 7.31 -2.47
N ALA A 165 -14.07 7.49 -1.15
CA ALA A 165 -12.89 7.33 -0.30
C ALA A 165 -12.48 5.87 -0.15
N ASP A 166 -11.17 5.63 0.08
CA ASP A 166 -10.59 4.32 0.35
C ASP A 166 -10.83 3.28 -0.76
N ALA A 167 -11.09 3.72 -1.99
CA ALA A 167 -11.20 2.84 -3.15
C ALA A 167 -9.80 2.38 -3.59
N LEU A 168 -9.67 1.10 -3.95
CA LEU A 168 -8.46 0.55 -4.53
C LEU A 168 -8.57 0.57 -6.06
N LEU A 169 -7.63 1.27 -6.70
CA LEU A 169 -7.55 1.36 -8.16
C LEU A 169 -6.46 0.44 -8.68
N ARG A 170 -6.73 -0.19 -9.81
CA ARG A 170 -5.77 -0.99 -10.55
C ARG A 170 -5.66 -0.47 -11.98
N VAL A 171 -4.44 -0.17 -12.40
CA VAL A 171 -4.11 0.14 -13.79
C VAL A 171 -3.33 -1.03 -14.36
N ARG A 172 -3.80 -1.57 -15.49
CA ARG A 172 -3.18 -2.69 -16.20
C ARG A 172 -2.78 -2.25 -17.60
N THR A 173 -1.60 -2.65 -18.03
CA THR A 173 -1.10 -2.46 -19.40
C THR A 173 -1.32 -3.71 -20.25
N ASP A 174 -1.17 -3.57 -21.57
CA ASP A 174 -1.38 -4.67 -22.53
C ASP A 174 -0.41 -5.84 -22.31
N ASP A 175 0.74 -5.62 -21.67
CA ASP A 175 1.71 -6.66 -21.31
C ASP A 175 1.32 -7.46 -20.04
N GLY A 176 0.19 -7.12 -19.42
CA GLY A 176 -0.34 -7.75 -18.22
C GLY A 176 0.21 -7.21 -16.90
N SER A 177 1.14 -6.26 -16.93
CA SER A 177 1.64 -5.60 -15.72
C SER A 177 0.54 -4.77 -15.06
N SER A 178 0.56 -4.71 -13.72
CA SER A 178 -0.47 -4.02 -12.94
C SER A 178 0.15 -3.12 -11.87
N TRP A 179 -0.43 -1.95 -11.69
CA TRP A 179 -0.08 -0.97 -10.66
C TRP A 179 -1.33 -0.55 -9.91
N TYR A 180 -1.14 -0.15 -8.66
CA TYR A 180 -2.26 0.13 -7.76
C TYR A 180 -2.12 1.51 -7.14
N GLY A 181 -3.25 2.08 -6.76
CA GLY A 181 -3.37 3.31 -5.98
C GLY A 181 -4.57 3.25 -5.05
N LEU A 182 -4.58 4.11 -4.05
CA LEU A 182 -5.71 4.29 -3.14
C LEU A 182 -6.28 5.70 -3.32
N SER A 183 -7.59 5.84 -3.29
CA SER A 183 -8.21 7.15 -3.15
C SER A 183 -8.13 7.64 -1.70
N ASP A 184 -7.93 8.94 -1.55
CA ASP A 184 -7.98 9.61 -0.25
C ASP A 184 -9.44 9.90 0.18
N ARG A 185 -9.61 10.60 1.30
CA ARG A 185 -10.94 10.96 1.84
C ARG A 185 -11.76 11.86 0.92
N GLU A 186 -11.07 12.64 0.11
CA GLU A 186 -11.67 13.51 -0.89
C GLU A 186 -11.91 12.80 -2.22
N GLY A 187 -11.66 11.47 -2.27
CA GLY A 187 -11.80 10.66 -3.47
C GLY A 187 -10.67 10.81 -4.48
N ARG A 188 -9.63 11.59 -4.18
CA ARG A 188 -8.51 11.84 -5.09
C ARG A 188 -7.53 10.66 -5.07
N PHE A 189 -7.03 10.31 -6.21
CA PHE A 189 -6.08 9.20 -6.33
C PHE A 189 -4.94 9.50 -7.29
N SER A 190 -3.85 8.76 -7.14
CA SER A 190 -2.70 8.76 -8.03
C SER A 190 -2.12 7.35 -8.13
N VAL A 191 -2.05 6.82 -9.33
CA VAL A 191 -1.38 5.56 -9.66
C VAL A 191 -0.13 5.88 -10.44
N LEU A 192 1.04 5.63 -9.84
CA LEU A 192 2.32 5.77 -10.50
C LEU A 192 2.76 4.45 -11.12
N MET A 193 3.20 4.51 -12.38
CA MET A 193 3.66 3.35 -13.12
C MET A 193 4.82 3.74 -14.05
N PRO A 194 5.80 2.86 -14.29
CA PRO A 194 6.77 3.10 -15.35
C PRO A 194 6.05 3.10 -16.70
N TYR A 195 6.55 3.89 -17.66
CA TYR A 195 6.02 3.78 -19.02
C TYR A 195 6.23 2.36 -19.55
N PRO A 196 5.25 1.77 -20.23
CA PRO A 196 5.41 0.45 -20.83
C PRO A 196 6.62 0.39 -21.76
N TYR A 197 7.28 -0.76 -21.80
CA TYR A 197 8.47 -0.94 -22.61
C TYR A 197 8.20 -0.62 -24.08
N LEU A 198 9.12 0.11 -24.67
CA LEU A 198 9.16 0.30 -26.11
C LEU A 198 9.71 -0.98 -26.74
N HIS A 199 8.90 -1.66 -27.54
CA HIS A 199 9.39 -2.75 -28.37
C HIS A 199 10.37 -2.16 -29.40
N VAL A 200 11.65 -2.26 -29.10
CA VAL A 200 12.71 -1.91 -30.08
C VAL A 200 12.94 -3.15 -30.93
N ALA A 201 12.66 -3.04 -32.23
CA ALA A 201 13.04 -4.10 -33.15
C ALA A 201 14.57 -4.13 -33.25
N TYR A 202 15.18 -5.15 -32.64
CA TYR A 202 16.61 -5.39 -32.76
C TYR A 202 16.93 -5.70 -34.22
N GLY A 203 17.81 -4.90 -34.83
CA GLY A 203 18.27 -5.09 -36.22
C GLY A 203 17.89 -3.97 -37.20
N SER A 204 17.16 -2.96 -36.81
CA SER A 204 16.93 -1.77 -37.61
C SER A 204 17.89 -0.65 -37.23
N SER A 205 18.38 0.09 -38.22
CA SER A 205 19.17 1.32 -38.00
C SER A 205 18.42 2.49 -38.68
N PRO A 206 17.95 3.47 -37.89
CA PRO A 206 18.05 3.63 -36.44
C PRO A 206 17.17 2.64 -35.67
N PRO A 207 17.49 2.34 -34.40
CA PRO A 207 16.79 1.31 -33.62
C PRO A 207 15.32 1.61 -33.29
N LEU A 208 14.80 2.77 -33.62
CA LEU A 208 13.38 3.13 -33.52
C LEU A 208 12.73 2.90 -34.90
N SER A 209 12.25 1.68 -35.13
CA SER A 209 11.79 1.22 -36.44
C SER A 209 10.46 1.83 -36.94
N ASP A 210 9.68 2.44 -36.05
CA ASP A 210 8.37 2.99 -36.38
C ASP A 210 8.37 4.50 -36.70
N GLY A 211 9.53 5.15 -36.60
CA GLY A 211 9.70 6.58 -36.87
C GLY A 211 8.97 7.52 -35.90
N LEU A 212 8.23 6.98 -34.92
CA LEU A 212 7.50 7.79 -33.95
C LEU A 212 8.46 8.39 -32.91
N ARG A 213 8.31 9.68 -32.68
CA ARG A 213 9.02 10.36 -31.59
C ARG A 213 8.37 9.97 -30.25
N LEU A 214 9.15 9.99 -29.16
CA LEU A 214 8.66 9.61 -27.82
C LEU A 214 7.35 10.29 -27.45
N PHE A 215 7.23 11.59 -27.69
CA PHE A 215 6.02 12.36 -27.37
C PHE A 215 4.78 12.02 -28.21
N GLN A 216 4.94 11.22 -29.27
CA GLN A 216 3.85 10.72 -30.13
C GLN A 216 3.39 9.32 -29.70
N ARG A 217 4.05 8.74 -28.70
CA ARG A 217 3.73 7.39 -28.25
C ARG A 217 2.54 7.39 -27.32
N THR A 218 1.69 6.43 -27.56
CA THR A 218 0.50 6.16 -26.77
C THR A 218 0.42 4.67 -26.43
N TRP A 219 -0.13 4.33 -25.29
CA TRP A 219 -0.41 2.96 -24.86
C TRP A 219 -1.84 2.86 -24.39
N ASN A 220 -2.49 1.75 -24.71
CA ASN A 220 -3.75 1.44 -24.08
C ASN A 220 -3.49 0.95 -22.65
N ILE A 221 -4.29 1.44 -21.74
CA ILE A 221 -4.32 0.97 -20.36
C ILE A 221 -5.75 0.66 -19.97
N THR A 222 -5.90 -0.26 -19.05
CA THR A 222 -7.18 -0.67 -18.48
C THR A 222 -7.22 -0.26 -17.01
N LEU A 223 -8.19 0.56 -16.63
CA LEU A 223 -8.46 0.95 -15.25
C LEU A 223 -9.61 0.11 -14.71
N SER A 224 -9.44 -0.46 -13.52
CA SER A 224 -10.50 -1.06 -12.71
C SER A 224 -10.48 -0.49 -11.30
N VAL A 225 -11.64 -0.49 -10.64
CA VAL A 225 -11.83 0.09 -9.31
C VAL A 225 -12.49 -0.95 -8.41
N GLN A 226 -11.94 -1.14 -7.22
CA GLN A 226 -12.57 -1.88 -6.14
C GLN A 226 -13.09 -0.86 -5.13
N TYR A 227 -14.39 -0.84 -4.94
CA TYR A 227 -15.04 0.10 -4.06
C TYR A 227 -16.32 -0.50 -3.48
N SER A 228 -16.34 -0.66 -2.17
CA SER A 228 -17.48 -1.17 -1.42
C SER A 228 -17.43 -0.62 0.00
N PRO A 229 -17.87 0.61 0.24
CA PRO A 229 -17.75 1.28 1.54
C PRO A 229 -18.44 0.51 2.68
N ALA A 230 -19.49 -0.26 2.37
CA ALA A 230 -20.18 -1.10 3.34
C ALA A 230 -19.37 -2.32 3.81
N SER A 231 -18.30 -2.70 3.09
CA SER A 231 -17.42 -3.81 3.45
C SER A 231 -16.16 -3.38 4.22
N LEU A 232 -16.01 -2.08 4.47
CA LEU A 232 -14.85 -1.57 5.19
C LEU A 232 -14.99 -1.78 6.71
N ASP A 233 -13.99 -2.43 7.30
CA ASP A 233 -13.94 -2.64 8.74
C ASP A 233 -13.33 -1.40 9.43
N PRO A 234 -13.99 -0.83 10.44
CA PRO A 234 -13.44 0.28 11.20
C PRO A 234 -12.27 -0.17 12.08
N VAL A 235 -11.22 0.66 12.15
CA VAL A 235 -10.10 0.44 13.06
C VAL A 235 -10.32 1.22 14.36
N PRO A 236 -10.31 0.58 15.54
CA PRO A 236 -10.56 1.24 16.81
C PRO A 236 -9.60 2.41 17.08
N GLY A 237 -10.13 3.61 17.29
CA GLY A 237 -9.32 4.80 17.59
C GLY A 237 -8.57 5.40 16.40
N SER A 238 -8.79 4.89 15.20
CA SER A 238 -8.35 5.47 13.93
C SER A 238 -9.55 5.99 13.15
N ASP A 239 -9.31 6.96 12.31
CA ASP A 239 -10.27 7.48 11.35
C ASP A 239 -10.13 6.81 9.97
N LYS A 240 -9.21 5.85 9.85
CA LYS A 240 -8.95 5.05 8.66
C LYS A 240 -9.58 3.66 8.82
N PRO A 241 -10.12 3.07 7.75
CA PRO A 241 -10.55 1.68 7.78
C PRO A 241 -9.37 0.72 7.82
N SER A 242 -9.66 -0.54 8.08
CA SER A 242 -8.66 -1.62 8.07
C SER A 242 -8.07 -1.78 6.66
N TYR A 243 -6.74 -1.73 6.57
CA TYR A 243 -6.03 -1.88 5.29
C TYR A 243 -6.39 -3.19 4.57
N ILE A 244 -6.53 -4.29 5.29
CA ILE A 244 -6.97 -5.57 4.71
C ILE A 244 -8.39 -5.45 4.15
N SER A 245 -9.30 -4.74 4.82
CA SER A 245 -10.66 -4.55 4.27
C SER A 245 -10.67 -3.69 3.01
N ILE A 246 -9.76 -2.70 2.92
CA ILE A 246 -9.58 -1.92 1.68
C ILE A 246 -9.13 -2.83 0.53
N LEU A 247 -8.14 -3.70 0.76
CA LEU A 247 -7.62 -4.60 -0.27
C LEU A 247 -8.62 -5.68 -0.72
N ASN A 248 -9.58 -6.01 0.13
CA ASN A 248 -10.59 -7.05 -0.12
C ASN A 248 -11.94 -6.49 -0.59
N GLN A 249 -12.01 -5.23 -0.97
CA GLN A 249 -13.24 -4.65 -1.50
C GLN A 249 -13.68 -5.34 -2.80
N GLY A 250 -14.99 -5.35 -3.01
CA GLY A 250 -15.58 -5.85 -4.26
C GLY A 250 -15.31 -4.91 -5.43
N GLN A 251 -15.38 -5.47 -6.65
CA GLN A 251 -15.30 -4.71 -7.88
C GLN A 251 -16.42 -3.66 -7.94
N ALA A 252 -16.13 -2.47 -8.46
CA ALA A 252 -17.09 -1.40 -8.71
C ALA A 252 -17.34 -1.23 -10.21
N LEU A 253 -18.47 -0.68 -10.55
CA LEU A 253 -18.77 -0.19 -11.89
C LEU A 253 -18.16 1.20 -12.07
N ILE A 254 -17.59 1.45 -13.24
CA ILE A 254 -17.04 2.74 -13.67
C ILE A 254 -17.98 3.32 -14.73
N TYR A 255 -18.33 4.59 -14.63
CA TYR A 255 -19.20 5.28 -15.56
C TYR A 255 -18.40 6.23 -16.47
N PRO A 256 -18.06 5.84 -17.71
CA PRO A 256 -17.42 6.76 -18.65
C PRO A 256 -18.34 7.90 -19.10
N GLN A 257 -19.66 7.73 -18.96
CA GLN A 257 -20.68 8.74 -19.16
C GLN A 257 -21.51 8.89 -17.89
N LEU A 258 -22.18 10.04 -17.72
CA LEU A 258 -22.98 10.29 -16.52
C LEU A 258 -23.99 9.16 -16.25
N PRO A 259 -24.20 8.76 -14.98
CA PRO A 259 -25.18 7.77 -14.60
C PRO A 259 -26.57 8.11 -15.15
N GLY A 260 -27.30 7.11 -15.63
CA GLY A 260 -28.57 7.31 -16.35
C GLY A 260 -28.43 7.44 -17.87
N SER A 261 -27.21 7.50 -18.40
CA SER A 261 -26.93 7.38 -19.82
C SER A 261 -27.14 5.93 -20.31
N PRO A 262 -27.48 5.73 -21.61
CA PRO A 262 -27.68 4.37 -22.18
C PRO A 262 -26.45 3.47 -22.09
N ALA A 263 -25.25 4.02 -21.94
CA ALA A 263 -24.01 3.27 -21.89
C ALA A 263 -23.83 2.40 -20.63
N GLY A 264 -24.51 2.75 -19.52
CA GLY A 264 -24.37 2.03 -18.26
C GLY A 264 -23.00 2.16 -17.60
N GLY A 265 -22.76 1.34 -16.57
CA GLY A 265 -21.46 1.20 -15.92
C GLY A 265 -20.69 -0.02 -16.47
N PHE A 266 -19.37 0.03 -16.42
CA PHE A 266 -18.47 -1.01 -16.89
C PHE A 266 -17.53 -1.46 -15.76
N ASP A 267 -17.12 -2.71 -15.78
CA ASP A 267 -16.15 -3.26 -14.83
C ASP A 267 -14.74 -2.68 -15.03
N GLU A 268 -14.44 -2.31 -16.28
CA GLU A 268 -13.13 -1.79 -16.67
C GLU A 268 -13.29 -0.60 -17.64
N LEU A 269 -12.44 0.40 -17.49
CA LEU A 269 -12.33 1.54 -18.39
C LEU A 269 -11.03 1.42 -19.20
N ILE A 270 -11.16 1.33 -20.53
CA ILE A 270 -10.00 1.35 -21.45
C ILE A 270 -9.76 2.80 -21.89
N THR A 271 -8.53 3.27 -21.70
CA THR A 271 -8.14 4.63 -22.06
C THR A 271 -6.70 4.66 -22.60
N GLN A 272 -6.26 5.82 -23.10
CA GLN A 272 -4.95 5.98 -23.70
C GLN A 272 -4.03 6.83 -22.82
N LEU A 273 -2.88 6.27 -22.50
CA LEU A 273 -1.78 6.95 -21.84
C LEU A 273 -0.83 7.55 -22.89
N ASN A 274 -0.55 8.86 -22.80
CA ASN A 274 0.38 9.55 -23.66
C ASN A 274 1.73 9.73 -22.96
N TYR A 275 2.83 9.56 -23.68
CA TYR A 275 4.16 9.79 -23.12
C TYR A 275 4.35 11.24 -22.63
N GLY A 276 4.88 11.39 -21.42
CA GLY A 276 5.22 12.69 -20.82
C GLY A 276 4.02 13.54 -20.41
N ARG A 277 2.84 12.93 -20.30
CA ARG A 277 1.63 13.61 -19.81
C ARG A 277 0.94 12.76 -18.74
N ASP A 278 0.52 13.43 -17.69
CA ASP A 278 -0.36 12.79 -16.72
C ASP A 278 -1.70 12.48 -17.37
N LEU A 279 -2.23 11.29 -17.08
CA LEU A 279 -3.54 10.89 -17.54
C LEU A 279 -4.56 11.20 -16.44
N VAL A 280 -5.36 12.22 -16.65
CA VAL A 280 -6.50 12.52 -15.79
C VAL A 280 -7.71 11.75 -16.33
N VAL A 281 -8.27 10.87 -15.51
CA VAL A 281 -9.46 10.09 -15.86
C VAL A 281 -10.70 10.72 -15.25
N SER A 282 -11.75 10.83 -16.06
CA SER A 282 -13.03 11.45 -15.67
C SER A 282 -14.18 10.84 -16.45
N THR A 283 -15.39 11.04 -15.97
CA THR A 283 -16.65 10.79 -16.67
C THR A 283 -16.90 11.91 -17.68
N ASP A 284 -17.34 11.58 -18.89
CA ASP A 284 -17.61 12.58 -19.92
C ASP A 284 -18.54 13.69 -19.42
N GLY A 285 -18.09 14.93 -19.58
CA GLY A 285 -18.86 16.13 -19.22
C GLY A 285 -18.67 16.62 -17.77
N VAL A 286 -17.91 15.89 -16.93
CA VAL A 286 -17.58 16.31 -15.56
C VAL A 286 -16.08 16.09 -15.28
N SER A 287 -15.56 16.63 -14.18
CA SER A 287 -14.16 16.52 -13.79
C SER A 287 -13.87 15.24 -13.00
N GLU A 288 -14.89 14.63 -12.42
CA GLU A 288 -14.78 13.47 -11.57
C GLU A 288 -15.07 12.18 -12.35
N LEU A 289 -14.52 11.07 -11.90
CA LEU A 289 -14.85 9.73 -12.39
C LEU A 289 -15.91 9.10 -11.48
N HIS A 290 -17.09 8.85 -12.03
CA HIS A 290 -18.17 8.24 -11.29
C HIS A 290 -17.99 6.73 -11.20
N VAL A 291 -18.15 6.19 -9.98
CA VAL A 291 -18.07 4.76 -9.69
C VAL A 291 -19.25 4.34 -8.79
N SER A 292 -19.62 3.07 -8.82
CA SER A 292 -20.58 2.53 -7.84
C SER A 292 -20.25 1.09 -7.47
N PRO A 293 -20.53 0.66 -6.22
CA PRO A 293 -20.43 -0.73 -5.84
C PRO A 293 -21.34 -1.61 -6.71
N ILE A 294 -20.88 -2.80 -7.09
CA ILE A 294 -21.72 -3.80 -7.77
C ILE A 294 -22.75 -4.32 -6.76
N GLY A 295 -24.03 -4.28 -7.13
CA GLY A 295 -25.12 -4.76 -6.29
C GLY A 295 -25.77 -3.68 -5.41
N SER A 296 -25.37 -2.43 -5.52
CA SER A 296 -26.17 -1.32 -4.97
C SER A 296 -27.50 -1.23 -5.73
N PRO A 297 -28.63 -1.17 -5.05
CA PRO A 297 -29.92 -0.98 -5.74
C PRO A 297 -29.90 0.38 -6.46
N THR A 298 -30.18 0.36 -7.75
CA THR A 298 -30.37 1.54 -8.61
C THR A 298 -31.63 2.30 -8.21
#